data_6d9e6c308d3d2f1dba0d3828f5fbb6d9
#
_entry.id   6d9e6c308d3d2f1dba0d3828f5fbb6d9
#
_cell.length_a   1.000
_cell.length_b   1.000
_cell.length_c   1.000
_cell.angle_alpha   90.00
_cell.angle_beta   90.00
_cell.angle_gamma   90.00
#
_symmetry.space_group_name_H-M   'P 1'
#
loop_
_entity.id
_entity.type
_entity.pdbx_description
1 polymer ?
#
loop_
_entity_poly.entity_id
_entity_poly.type
_entity_poly.pdbx_seq_one_letter_code
_entity_poly.pdbx_strand_id
1 'polypeptide(L)'
;MKLSLFKISILLIIIGALGTIIVFSESEKLEQFMTLKQTESDEISLYFEAGDIGYHKVTIPEFDGQGFFYRIVDDNYDIISKGLIQTKMSIRYFDVKESGMYTMILSNTAKEKMNYQVEIGSTDSMNISIPTGVMFVGGLLLLFTSYIKLKNYRTEQPDENIK
;
A
#
# COMPACT_ATOMS: atom_id res chain seq x y z
N MET A 1 6.58 37.05 11.32
CA MET A 1 5.73 36.04 11.98
C MET A 1 6.62 34.88 12.44
N LYS A 2 6.84 34.65 13.75
CA LYS A 2 7.63 33.51 14.24
C LYS A 2 6.74 32.27 14.16
N LEU A 3 7.05 31.35 13.24
CA LEU A 3 6.40 30.03 13.20
C LEU A 3 6.82 29.27 14.47
N SER A 4 5.87 28.84 15.27
CA SER A 4 6.18 27.98 16.43
C SER A 4 6.53 26.56 15.91
N LEU A 5 7.45 25.87 16.56
CA LEU A 5 7.83 24.49 16.23
C LEU A 5 6.62 23.55 16.11
N PHE A 6 5.59 23.77 16.91
CA PHE A 6 4.32 23.03 16.83
C PHE A 6 3.60 23.21 15.49
N LYS A 7 3.58 24.45 14.94
CA LYS A 7 2.98 24.69 13.62
C LYS A 7 3.82 24.07 12.49
N ILE A 8 5.15 24.08 12.64
CA ILE A 8 6.07 23.47 11.68
C ILE A 8 5.86 21.95 11.65
N SER A 9 5.70 21.30 12.81
CA SER A 9 5.47 19.85 12.88
C SER A 9 4.17 19.43 12.20
N ILE A 10 3.08 20.17 12.41
CA ILE A 10 1.80 19.91 11.73
C ILE A 10 1.95 20.11 10.22
N LEU A 11 2.64 21.16 9.78
CA LEU A 11 2.86 21.42 8.35
C LEU A 11 3.64 20.28 7.67
N LEU A 12 4.68 19.76 8.33
CA LEU A 12 5.46 18.62 7.82
C LEU A 12 4.60 17.35 7.70
N ILE A 13 3.75 17.07 8.68
CA ILE A 13 2.83 15.93 8.62
C ILE A 13 1.87 16.07 7.44
N ILE A 14 1.30 17.25 7.23
CA ILE A 14 0.36 17.51 6.11
C ILE A 14 1.09 17.36 4.77
N ILE A 15 2.28 17.95 4.62
CA ILE A 15 3.08 17.84 3.38
C ILE A 15 3.45 16.38 3.11
N GLY A 16 3.91 15.64 4.12
CA GLY A 16 4.22 14.23 3.98
C GLY A 16 3.00 13.37 3.60
N ALA A 17 1.85 13.62 4.22
CA ALA A 17 0.61 12.92 3.89
C ALA A 17 0.13 13.21 2.45
N LEU A 18 0.16 14.49 2.02
CA LEU A 18 -0.19 14.86 0.64
C LEU A 18 0.79 14.25 -0.36
N GLY A 19 2.10 14.27 -0.07
CA GLY A 19 3.10 13.63 -0.92
C GLY A 19 2.87 12.13 -1.07
N THR A 20 2.53 11.44 0.01
CA THR A 20 2.19 10.02 -0.04
C THR A 20 0.96 9.75 -0.93
N ILE A 21 -0.09 10.58 -0.82
CA ILE A 21 -1.29 10.44 -1.67
C ILE A 21 -0.93 10.63 -3.16
N ILE A 22 -0.07 11.60 -3.48
CA ILE A 22 0.37 11.85 -4.87
C ILE A 22 1.11 10.63 -5.41
N VAL A 23 2.10 10.10 -4.68
CA VAL A 23 2.86 8.91 -5.12
C VAL A 23 1.92 7.72 -5.38
N PHE A 24 0.94 7.48 -4.51
CA PHE A 24 -0.04 6.40 -4.74
C PHE A 24 -0.97 6.66 -5.93
N SER A 25 -1.27 7.90 -6.26
CA SER A 25 -2.13 8.22 -7.41
C SER A 25 -1.40 8.15 -8.75
N GLU A 26 -0.08 8.32 -8.76
CA GLU A 26 0.78 8.25 -9.95
C GLU A 26 1.35 6.85 -10.21
N SER A 27 1.14 5.88 -9.29
CA SER A 27 1.63 4.52 -9.47
C SER A 27 1.02 3.86 -10.71
N GLU A 28 1.87 3.19 -11.49
CA GLU A 28 1.42 2.43 -12.65
C GLU A 28 0.55 1.26 -12.21
N LYS A 29 -0.62 1.14 -12.85
CA LYS A 29 -1.56 0.06 -12.58
C LYS A 29 -2.34 -0.33 -13.82
N LEU A 30 -2.62 -1.60 -13.94
CA LEU A 30 -3.48 -2.18 -14.97
C LEU A 30 -4.65 -2.88 -14.29
N GLU A 31 -5.86 -2.54 -14.71
CA GLU A 31 -7.11 -3.07 -14.17
C GLU A 31 -7.93 -3.70 -15.29
N GLN A 32 -8.41 -4.91 -15.07
CA GLN A 32 -9.23 -5.65 -16.05
C GLN A 32 -10.40 -6.35 -15.37
N PHE A 33 -11.56 -6.34 -16.07
CA PHE A 33 -12.73 -7.14 -15.71
C PHE A 33 -12.78 -8.35 -16.63
N MET A 34 -12.87 -9.51 -16.05
CA MET A 34 -12.74 -10.77 -16.77
C MET A 34 -13.74 -11.82 -16.28
N THR A 35 -13.99 -12.81 -17.13
CA THR A 35 -14.79 -13.98 -16.79
C THR A 35 -14.02 -15.22 -17.16
N LEU A 36 -13.73 -16.07 -16.17
CA LEU A 36 -13.07 -17.37 -16.39
C LEU A 36 -14.07 -18.50 -16.24
N LYS A 37 -14.11 -19.38 -17.23
CA LYS A 37 -14.81 -20.66 -17.14
C LYS A 37 -14.03 -21.62 -16.23
N GLN A 38 -14.65 -22.73 -15.91
CA GLN A 38 -14.02 -23.80 -15.14
C GLN A 38 -12.70 -24.22 -15.80
N THR A 39 -11.65 -24.37 -15.02
CA THR A 39 -10.28 -24.78 -15.44
C THR A 39 -9.59 -23.86 -16.43
N GLU A 40 -10.17 -22.73 -16.79
CA GLU A 40 -9.50 -21.70 -17.59
C GLU A 40 -8.53 -20.90 -16.73
N SER A 41 -7.48 -20.41 -17.40
CA SER A 41 -6.52 -19.47 -16.82
C SER A 41 -6.47 -18.22 -17.69
N ASP A 42 -6.20 -17.12 -17.08
CA ASP A 42 -6.01 -15.83 -17.73
C ASP A 42 -4.76 -15.14 -17.20
N GLU A 43 -4.19 -14.25 -17.99
CA GLU A 43 -2.89 -13.63 -17.74
C GLU A 43 -2.99 -12.12 -17.88
N ILE A 44 -2.37 -11.42 -16.93
CA ILE A 44 -2.19 -9.97 -16.96
C ILE A 44 -0.73 -9.65 -16.64
N SER A 45 -0.10 -8.83 -17.49
CA SER A 45 1.32 -8.51 -17.36
C SER A 45 1.53 -7.01 -17.22
N LEU A 46 2.49 -6.63 -16.36
CA LEU A 46 2.92 -5.25 -16.18
C LEU A 46 4.45 -5.23 -16.04
N TYR A 47 5.08 -4.17 -16.56
CA TYR A 47 6.50 -3.94 -16.37
C TYR A 47 6.75 -3.31 -14.99
N PHE A 48 7.79 -3.80 -14.29
CA PHE A 48 8.22 -3.27 -13.00
C PHE A 48 9.71 -2.93 -13.03
N GLU A 49 10.11 -1.94 -12.26
CA GLU A 49 11.50 -1.60 -12.05
C GLU A 49 12.06 -2.29 -10.79
N ALA A 50 13.35 -2.61 -10.81
CA ALA A 50 14.01 -3.21 -9.65
C ALA A 50 13.92 -2.29 -8.42
N GLY A 51 13.46 -2.83 -7.31
CA GLY A 51 13.23 -2.08 -6.08
C GLY A 51 11.79 -1.61 -5.87
N ASP A 52 10.92 -1.78 -6.88
CA ASP A 52 9.48 -1.56 -6.72
C ASP A 52 8.86 -2.53 -5.72
N ILE A 53 7.76 -2.10 -5.16
CA ILE A 53 6.83 -2.97 -4.45
C ILE A 53 5.65 -3.23 -5.38
N GLY A 54 5.60 -4.44 -5.93
CA GLY A 54 4.47 -4.88 -6.73
C GLY A 54 3.28 -5.23 -5.85
N TYR A 55 2.07 -4.99 -6.33
CA TYR A 55 0.86 -5.47 -5.69
C TYR A 55 -0.11 -6.04 -6.72
N HIS A 56 -0.96 -6.93 -6.25
CA HIS A 56 -2.15 -7.34 -6.98
C HIS A 56 -3.37 -7.31 -6.08
N LYS A 57 -4.49 -6.95 -6.68
CA LYS A 57 -5.79 -6.97 -6.05
C LYS A 57 -6.74 -7.76 -6.93
N VAL A 58 -7.42 -8.73 -6.35
CA VAL A 58 -8.45 -9.50 -7.02
C VAL A 58 -9.75 -9.33 -6.25
N THR A 59 -10.80 -8.96 -6.97
CA THR A 59 -12.16 -8.82 -6.43
C THR A 59 -13.08 -9.79 -7.16
N ILE A 60 -13.82 -10.59 -6.40
CA ILE A 60 -14.80 -11.55 -6.89
C ILE A 60 -16.19 -11.06 -6.43
N PRO A 61 -16.97 -10.37 -7.30
CA PRO A 61 -18.24 -9.78 -6.87
C PRO A 61 -19.24 -10.80 -6.32
N GLU A 62 -19.32 -11.96 -6.96
CA GLU A 62 -20.27 -13.04 -6.64
C GLU A 62 -19.53 -14.22 -5.98
N PHE A 63 -18.77 -13.94 -4.92
CA PHE A 63 -18.00 -14.96 -4.20
C PHE A 63 -18.93 -15.91 -3.43
N ASP A 64 -18.85 -17.19 -3.74
CA ASP A 64 -19.65 -18.29 -3.19
C ASP A 64 -18.87 -19.25 -2.27
N GLY A 65 -17.63 -18.90 -1.92
CA GLY A 65 -16.71 -19.76 -1.16
C GLY A 65 -15.70 -20.53 -2.02
N GLN A 66 -15.82 -20.49 -3.35
CA GLN A 66 -14.86 -21.04 -4.28
C GLN A 66 -13.94 -19.91 -4.79
N GLY A 67 -12.68 -20.21 -5.09
CA GLY A 67 -11.69 -19.18 -5.33
C GLY A 67 -10.85 -19.41 -6.57
N PHE A 68 -9.87 -18.54 -6.74
CA PHE A 68 -8.86 -18.59 -7.79
C PHE A 68 -7.52 -19.01 -7.22
N PHE A 69 -6.80 -19.84 -7.95
CA PHE A 69 -5.38 -19.99 -7.75
C PHE A 69 -4.65 -18.91 -8.54
N TYR A 70 -3.71 -18.22 -7.92
CA TYR A 70 -2.87 -17.25 -8.61
C TYR A 70 -1.39 -17.62 -8.50
N ARG A 71 -0.63 -17.22 -9.49
CA ARG A 71 0.83 -17.17 -9.47
C ARG A 71 1.32 -15.93 -10.20
N ILE A 72 2.40 -15.35 -9.71
CA ILE A 72 3.12 -14.26 -10.35
C ILE A 72 4.47 -14.83 -10.75
N VAL A 73 4.82 -14.64 -12.01
CA VAL A 73 6.10 -15.06 -12.57
C VAL A 73 6.82 -13.87 -13.19
N ASP A 74 8.14 -13.91 -13.21
CA ASP A 74 8.99 -12.96 -13.93
C ASP A 74 9.23 -13.38 -15.39
N ASP A 75 10.10 -12.65 -16.09
CA ASP A 75 10.50 -12.93 -17.48
C ASP A 75 11.16 -14.31 -17.66
N ASN A 76 11.73 -14.88 -16.61
CA ASN A 76 12.36 -16.20 -16.62
C ASN A 76 11.38 -17.32 -16.25
N TYR A 77 10.09 -16.98 -16.03
CA TYR A 77 9.07 -17.88 -15.49
C TYR A 77 9.35 -18.36 -14.06
N ASP A 78 10.22 -17.68 -13.32
CA ASP A 78 10.43 -17.95 -11.92
C ASP A 78 9.23 -17.45 -11.11
N ILE A 79 8.77 -18.30 -10.17
CA ILE A 79 7.59 -17.99 -9.36
C ILE A 79 7.98 -17.03 -8.25
N ILE A 80 7.52 -15.80 -8.33
CA ILE A 80 7.73 -14.76 -7.34
C ILE A 80 6.72 -14.88 -6.20
N SER A 81 5.45 -15.13 -6.53
CA SER A 81 4.36 -15.29 -5.57
C SER A 81 3.31 -16.26 -6.09
N LYS A 82 2.69 -17.02 -5.20
CA LYS A 82 1.57 -17.90 -5.53
C LYS A 82 0.65 -18.09 -4.33
N GLY A 83 -0.60 -18.42 -4.58
CA GLY A 83 -1.53 -18.73 -3.50
C GLY A 83 -2.96 -18.93 -4.00
N LEU A 84 -3.84 -19.18 -3.03
CA LEU A 84 -5.27 -19.34 -3.26
C LEU A 84 -6.01 -18.11 -2.73
N ILE A 85 -6.93 -17.59 -3.53
CA ILE A 85 -7.82 -16.48 -3.17
C ILE A 85 -9.17 -17.10 -2.82
N GLN A 86 -9.53 -17.05 -1.55
CA GLN A 86 -10.77 -17.60 -0.98
C GLN A 86 -11.59 -16.53 -0.26
N THR A 87 -11.55 -15.31 -0.78
CA THR A 87 -12.25 -14.17 -0.20
C THR A 87 -12.81 -13.30 -1.32
N LYS A 88 -13.85 -12.53 -1.01
CA LYS A 88 -14.46 -11.60 -1.97
C LYS A 88 -13.45 -10.58 -2.52
N MET A 89 -12.45 -10.20 -1.72
CA MET A 89 -11.36 -9.31 -2.12
C MET A 89 -10.06 -9.77 -1.48
N SER A 90 -9.00 -9.83 -2.27
CA SER A 90 -7.64 -10.15 -1.82
C SER A 90 -6.66 -9.12 -2.37
N ILE A 91 -5.83 -8.57 -1.50
CA ILE A 91 -4.72 -7.69 -1.87
C ILE A 91 -3.45 -8.33 -1.33
N ARG A 92 -2.41 -8.43 -2.15
CA ARG A 92 -1.11 -8.94 -1.73
C ARG A 92 0.01 -8.14 -2.40
N TYR A 93 1.15 -8.09 -1.74
CA TYR A 93 2.35 -7.39 -2.18
C TYR A 93 3.46 -8.40 -2.46
N PHE A 94 4.39 -8.02 -3.33
CA PHE A 94 5.59 -8.79 -3.64
C PHE A 94 6.76 -7.85 -3.95
N ASP A 95 7.98 -8.29 -3.64
CA ASP A 95 9.19 -7.52 -3.91
C ASP A 95 9.65 -7.75 -5.35
N VAL A 96 9.96 -6.67 -6.05
CA VAL A 96 10.53 -6.67 -7.40
C VAL A 96 12.05 -6.60 -7.29
N LYS A 97 12.74 -7.70 -7.54
CA LYS A 97 14.19 -7.79 -7.42
C LYS A 97 14.93 -7.33 -8.67
N GLU A 98 14.36 -7.59 -9.83
CA GLU A 98 14.93 -7.29 -11.14
C GLU A 98 13.88 -6.57 -11.99
N SER A 99 14.33 -5.63 -12.83
CA SER A 99 13.43 -4.95 -13.76
C SER A 99 13.01 -5.90 -14.88
N GLY A 100 11.72 -5.92 -15.21
CA GLY A 100 11.19 -6.80 -16.25
C GLY A 100 9.67 -6.90 -16.24
N MET A 101 9.14 -7.76 -17.10
CA MET A 101 7.71 -8.07 -17.15
C MET A 101 7.35 -9.08 -16.08
N TYR A 102 6.38 -8.75 -15.25
CA TYR A 102 5.80 -9.67 -14.28
C TYR A 102 4.40 -10.02 -14.73
N THR A 103 4.15 -11.33 -14.83
CA THR A 103 2.87 -11.86 -15.31
C THR A 103 2.13 -12.52 -14.15
N MET A 104 0.95 -12.02 -13.85
CA MET A 104 0.02 -12.67 -12.95
C MET A 104 -0.88 -13.61 -13.75
N ILE A 105 -0.87 -14.88 -13.38
CA ILE A 105 -1.69 -15.92 -13.96
C ILE A 105 -2.75 -16.31 -12.94
N LEU A 106 -4.01 -16.16 -13.34
CA LEU A 106 -5.18 -16.52 -12.54
C LEU A 106 -5.82 -17.79 -13.13
N SER A 107 -6.07 -18.78 -12.30
CA SER A 107 -6.72 -20.03 -12.71
C SER A 107 -7.98 -20.24 -11.89
N ASN A 108 -9.10 -20.44 -12.57
CA ASN A 108 -10.36 -20.72 -11.91
C ASN A 108 -10.37 -22.16 -11.38
N THR A 109 -10.41 -22.30 -10.06
CA THR A 109 -10.50 -23.60 -9.37
C THR A 109 -11.95 -24.00 -9.03
N ALA A 110 -12.90 -23.13 -9.33
CA ALA A 110 -14.31 -23.36 -9.08
C ALA A 110 -14.93 -24.29 -10.15
N LYS A 111 -16.09 -24.85 -9.84
CA LYS A 111 -16.86 -25.71 -10.77
C LYS A 111 -17.64 -24.91 -11.81
N GLU A 112 -17.82 -23.61 -11.58
CA GLU A 112 -18.61 -22.72 -12.42
C GLU A 112 -17.77 -21.57 -12.95
N LYS A 113 -18.31 -20.86 -13.95
CA LYS A 113 -17.69 -19.62 -14.42
C LYS A 113 -17.75 -18.57 -13.32
N MET A 114 -16.70 -17.80 -13.18
CA MET A 114 -16.59 -16.73 -12.20
C MET A 114 -16.22 -15.42 -12.88
N ASN A 115 -16.92 -14.35 -12.51
CA ASN A 115 -16.57 -12.99 -12.83
C ASN A 115 -15.58 -12.47 -11.79
N TYR A 116 -14.56 -11.77 -12.24
CA TYR A 116 -13.58 -11.14 -11.35
C TYR A 116 -13.03 -9.87 -11.95
N GLN A 117 -12.51 -9.05 -11.09
CA GLN A 117 -11.76 -7.85 -11.40
C GLN A 117 -10.36 -8.04 -10.84
N VAL A 118 -9.37 -7.90 -11.69
CA VAL A 118 -7.96 -7.96 -11.33
C VAL A 118 -7.32 -6.60 -11.54
N GLU A 119 -6.50 -6.20 -10.60
CA GLU A 119 -5.65 -5.01 -10.66
C GLU A 119 -4.24 -5.46 -10.27
N ILE A 120 -3.26 -5.16 -11.13
CA ILE A 120 -1.84 -5.32 -10.85
C ILE A 120 -1.18 -3.95 -10.97
N GLY A 121 -0.29 -3.61 -10.05
CA GLY A 121 0.34 -2.30 -10.04
C GLY A 121 1.67 -2.31 -9.32
N SER A 122 2.45 -1.27 -9.57
CA SER A 122 3.71 -1.01 -8.87
C SER A 122 3.60 0.23 -7.99
N THR A 123 4.39 0.24 -6.95
CA THR A 123 4.64 1.43 -6.15
C THR A 123 6.14 1.56 -5.99
N ASP A 124 6.71 2.63 -6.52
CA ASP A 124 8.11 2.96 -6.33
C ASP A 124 8.39 3.17 -4.83
N SER A 125 9.16 2.25 -4.25
CA SER A 125 9.49 2.27 -2.83
C SER A 125 10.32 3.50 -2.44
N MET A 126 11.12 4.03 -3.38
CA MET A 126 11.95 5.20 -3.15
C MET A 126 11.13 6.48 -3.13
N ASN A 127 10.14 6.61 -4.02
CA ASN A 127 9.24 7.75 -4.06
C ASN A 127 8.31 7.81 -2.83
N ILE A 128 7.91 6.66 -2.27
CA ILE A 128 7.15 6.60 -1.01
C ILE A 128 7.99 6.96 0.20
N SER A 129 9.26 6.58 0.24
CA SER A 129 10.11 6.75 1.42
C SER A 129 10.33 8.22 1.78
N ILE A 130 10.40 9.10 0.77
CA ILE A 130 10.63 10.54 0.96
C ILE A 130 9.47 11.21 1.71
N PRO A 131 8.21 11.17 1.23
CA PRO A 131 7.10 11.80 1.94
C PRO A 131 6.81 11.15 3.30
N THR A 132 6.98 9.82 3.41
CA THR A 132 6.85 9.10 4.68
C THR A 132 7.91 9.54 5.68
N GLY A 133 9.14 9.74 5.25
CA GLY A 133 10.23 10.30 6.09
C GLY A 133 9.91 11.70 6.59
N VAL A 134 9.39 12.58 5.73
CA VAL A 134 8.95 13.93 6.12
C VAL A 134 7.83 13.88 7.15
N MET A 135 6.84 13.00 6.96
CA MET A 135 5.75 12.80 7.89
C MET A 135 6.25 12.27 9.26
N PHE A 136 7.20 11.34 9.25
CA PHE A 136 7.81 10.79 10.46
C PHE A 136 8.55 11.86 11.27
N VAL A 137 9.38 12.70 10.60
CA VAL A 137 10.07 13.83 11.25
C VAL A 137 9.06 14.81 11.83
N GLY A 138 8.00 15.13 11.12
CA GLY A 138 6.89 15.96 11.62
C GLY A 138 6.25 15.38 12.88
N GLY A 139 6.01 14.06 12.92
CA GLY A 139 5.48 13.33 14.06
C GLY A 139 6.37 13.40 15.29
N LEU A 140 7.68 13.18 15.11
CA LEU A 140 8.66 13.30 16.20
C LEU A 140 8.71 14.72 16.78
N LEU A 141 8.72 15.74 15.92
CA LEU A 141 8.70 17.14 16.34
C LEU A 141 7.40 17.49 17.09
N LEU A 142 6.26 16.93 16.66
CA LEU A 142 4.98 17.13 17.34
C LEU A 142 4.99 16.54 18.75
N LEU A 143 5.50 15.32 18.92
CA LEU A 143 5.65 14.68 20.22
C LEU A 143 6.56 15.49 21.14
N PHE A 144 7.71 15.93 20.63
CA PHE A 144 8.67 16.73 21.38
C PHE A 144 8.07 18.06 21.84
N THR A 145 7.42 18.79 20.94
CA THR A 145 6.81 20.10 21.29
C THR A 145 5.63 19.97 22.24
N SER A 146 4.85 18.89 22.11
CA SER A 146 3.76 18.58 23.04
C SER A 146 4.29 18.24 24.44
N TYR A 147 5.37 17.47 24.50
CA TYR A 147 6.03 17.16 25.78
C TYR A 147 6.53 18.42 26.49
N ILE A 148 7.23 19.32 25.78
CA ILE A 148 7.71 20.59 26.36
C ILE A 148 6.53 21.42 26.88
N LYS A 149 5.45 21.51 26.11
CA LYS A 149 4.27 22.27 26.50
C LYS A 149 3.61 21.71 27.75
N LEU A 150 3.48 20.40 27.86
CA LEU A 150 2.94 19.71 29.04
C LEU A 150 3.83 19.90 30.27
N LYS A 151 5.16 19.81 30.07
CA LYS A 151 6.11 20.03 31.15
C LYS A 151 6.02 21.46 31.71
N ASN A 152 5.97 22.47 30.84
CA ASN A 152 5.85 23.86 31.25
C ASN A 152 4.50 24.14 31.95
N TYR A 153 3.42 23.55 31.45
CA TYR A 153 2.10 23.68 32.07
C TYR A 153 2.06 23.14 33.53
N ARG A 154 2.74 22.02 33.78
CA ARG A 154 2.86 21.47 35.15
C ARG A 154 3.70 22.33 36.10
N THR A 155 4.67 23.09 35.56
CA THR A 155 5.55 23.93 36.37
C THR A 155 4.92 25.29 36.70
N GLU A 156 3.90 25.71 35.94
CA GLU A 156 3.19 26.99 36.14
C GLU A 156 1.95 26.90 37.06
N GLN A 157 1.58 25.70 37.53
CA GLN A 157 0.57 25.59 38.59
C GLN A 157 1.22 25.80 39.95
N PRO A 158 0.95 26.93 40.64
CA PRO A 158 1.40 27.08 42.02
C PRO A 158 0.68 26.03 42.89
N ASP A 159 1.42 25.46 43.84
CA ASP A 159 0.84 24.64 44.91
C ASP A 159 -0.20 25.43 45.69
N GLU A 160 -1.43 25.44 45.28
CA GLU A 160 -2.58 26.10 45.92
C GLU A 160 -3.20 25.24 47.04
N ASN A 161 -2.44 24.33 47.64
CA ASN A 161 -2.92 23.54 48.79
C ASN A 161 -1.86 23.40 49.87
N ILE A 162 -1.48 24.53 50.50
CA ILE A 162 -0.98 24.50 51.86
C ILE A 162 -1.70 25.62 52.62
N LYS A 163 -2.87 25.32 53.17
CA LYS A 163 -3.40 25.89 54.38
C LYS A 163 -4.22 24.86 55.13
#